data_4cd516f74a84e1606cdfb585bc01712d
#
_entry.id   4cd516f74a84e1606cdfb585bc01712d
#
_cell.length_a   1.000
_cell.length_b   1.000
_cell.length_c   1.000
_cell.angle_alpha   90.00
_cell.angle_beta   90.00
_cell.angle_gamma   90.00
#
_symmetry.space_group_name_H-M   'P 1'
#
loop_
_entity.id
_entity.type
_entity.pdbx_description
1 polymer ?
#
loop_
_entity_poly.entity_id
_entity_poly.type
_entity_poly.pdbx_seq_one_letter_code
_entity_poly.pdbx_strand_id
1 'polypeptide(L)'
;MSNNSGAVHIGALLLSIIPVVAIVPILVYVGIVTANQVVRETPKLEVPVIFICLFPWIANWALSLANNVLSAAGTTGQAVGAKVLAAKGVYYNGLVHLGNGAPISSLMWGCLAIFAIKNQPVRAAIAAVIAALLSLFGIIHAGTVGFAQPASKQFVYAYLMVAGLFLVKYAMDRSKSQVSSEEKAA
;
A
#
# COMPACT_ATOMS: atom_id res chain seq x y z
N MET A 1 -29.20 21.73 -16.25
CA MET A 1 -28.23 20.63 -16.35
C MET A 1 -27.37 20.77 -17.61
N SER A 2 -26.55 21.81 -17.76
CA SER A 2 -25.91 22.08 -19.06
C SER A 2 -24.51 22.70 -18.98
N ASN A 3 -23.81 22.60 -17.84
CA ASN A 3 -22.51 23.26 -17.71
C ASN A 3 -21.31 22.31 -17.59
N ASN A 4 -21.53 20.99 -17.61
CA ASN A 4 -20.42 20.03 -17.47
C ASN A 4 -19.84 19.55 -18.82
N SER A 5 -20.59 19.72 -19.91
CA SER A 5 -20.12 19.30 -21.25
C SER A 5 -18.97 20.16 -21.77
N GLY A 6 -19.00 21.48 -21.53
CA GLY A 6 -17.94 22.39 -21.98
C GLY A 6 -16.57 22.11 -21.37
N ALA A 7 -16.51 21.86 -20.06
CA ALA A 7 -15.26 21.55 -19.36
C ALA A 7 -14.67 20.18 -19.79
N VAL A 8 -15.51 19.19 -20.04
CA VAL A 8 -15.10 17.87 -20.55
C VAL A 8 -14.56 17.99 -21.99
N HIS A 9 -15.18 18.80 -22.84
CA HIS A 9 -14.70 19.03 -24.22
C HIS A 9 -13.38 19.81 -24.27
N ILE A 10 -13.18 20.80 -23.39
CA ILE A 10 -11.91 21.53 -23.29
C ILE A 10 -10.80 20.61 -22.78
N GLY A 11 -11.07 19.78 -21.77
CA GLY A 11 -10.12 18.79 -21.28
C GLY A 11 -9.72 17.77 -22.35
N ALA A 12 -10.68 17.26 -23.11
CA ALA A 12 -10.44 16.32 -24.22
C ALA A 12 -9.63 16.98 -25.35
N LEU A 13 -9.90 18.23 -25.68
CA LEU A 13 -9.13 19.02 -26.65
C LEU A 13 -7.69 19.25 -26.20
N LEU A 14 -7.47 19.61 -24.95
CA LEU A 14 -6.12 19.79 -24.39
C LEU A 14 -5.34 18.47 -24.40
N LEU A 15 -5.97 17.36 -24.05
CA LEU A 15 -5.35 16.02 -24.12
C LEU A 15 -5.04 15.57 -25.56
N SER A 16 -5.81 16.03 -26.55
CA SER A 16 -5.53 15.71 -27.96
C SER A 16 -4.38 16.51 -28.54
N ILE A 17 -4.10 17.70 -28.01
CA ILE A 17 -3.01 18.59 -28.48
C ILE A 17 -1.66 18.14 -27.93
N ILE A 18 -1.63 17.56 -26.70
CA ILE A 18 -0.38 17.11 -26.09
C ILE A 18 -0.16 15.64 -26.46
N PRO A 19 0.78 15.32 -27.34
CA PRO A 19 1.06 13.92 -27.69
C PRO A 19 1.58 13.19 -26.45
N VAL A 20 0.89 12.12 -26.05
CA VAL A 20 1.25 11.27 -24.90
C VAL A 20 2.73 10.83 -24.99
N VAL A 21 3.21 10.59 -26.20
CA VAL A 21 4.60 10.23 -26.48
C VAL A 21 5.62 11.29 -25.99
N ALA A 22 5.25 12.57 -26.00
CA ALA A 22 6.13 13.63 -25.51
C ALA A 22 6.11 13.78 -23.99
N ILE A 23 5.01 13.39 -23.33
CA ILE A 23 4.86 13.50 -21.88
C ILE A 23 5.60 12.36 -21.16
N VAL A 24 5.59 11.15 -21.71
CA VAL A 24 6.18 9.95 -21.07
C VAL A 24 7.65 10.15 -20.69
N PRO A 25 8.56 10.66 -21.54
CA PRO A 25 9.95 10.90 -21.16
C PRO A 25 10.09 11.90 -20.01
N ILE A 26 9.26 12.94 -19.98
CA ILE A 26 9.26 13.96 -18.93
C ILE A 26 8.84 13.32 -17.59
N LEU A 27 7.77 12.52 -17.59
CA LEU A 27 7.31 11.82 -16.40
C LEU A 27 8.35 10.82 -15.86
N VAL A 28 9.03 10.10 -16.76
CA VAL A 28 10.12 9.19 -16.38
C VAL A 28 11.28 9.98 -15.76
N TYR A 29 11.70 11.08 -16.37
CA TYR A 29 12.76 11.94 -15.84
C TYR A 29 12.40 12.48 -14.44
N VAL A 30 11.20 13.07 -14.30
CA VAL A 30 10.72 13.57 -13.00
C VAL A 30 10.66 12.44 -11.97
N GLY A 31 10.19 11.26 -12.34
CA GLY A 31 10.15 10.08 -11.47
C GLY A 31 11.54 9.69 -10.97
N ILE A 32 12.54 9.63 -11.85
CA ILE A 32 13.93 9.29 -11.49
C ILE A 32 14.53 10.36 -10.56
N VAL A 33 14.35 11.64 -10.88
CA VAL A 33 14.86 12.74 -10.06
C VAL A 33 14.24 12.72 -8.67
N THR A 34 12.92 12.56 -8.58
CA THR A 34 12.19 12.48 -7.31
C THR A 34 12.62 11.27 -6.49
N ALA A 35 12.76 10.10 -7.11
CA ALA A 35 13.24 8.89 -6.44
C ALA A 35 14.64 9.08 -5.87
N ASN A 36 15.56 9.67 -6.64
CA ASN A 36 16.92 9.98 -6.17
C ASN A 36 16.90 10.97 -4.99
N GLN A 37 16.08 12.01 -5.06
CA GLN A 37 15.92 12.97 -3.96
C GLN A 37 15.42 12.30 -2.69
N VAL A 38 14.37 11.47 -2.79
CA VAL A 38 13.81 10.71 -1.65
C VAL A 38 14.89 9.86 -0.99
N VAL A 39 15.68 9.10 -1.78
CA VAL A 39 16.76 8.27 -1.24
C VAL A 39 17.85 9.11 -0.56
N ARG A 40 18.22 10.26 -1.14
CA ARG A 40 19.25 11.15 -0.57
C ARG A 40 18.84 11.81 0.74
N GLU A 41 17.57 12.22 0.85
CA GLU A 41 17.05 12.91 2.03
C GLU A 41 16.63 11.95 3.15
N THR A 42 16.45 10.66 2.84
CA THR A 42 16.05 9.64 3.82
C THR A 42 17.25 9.18 4.65
N PRO A 43 17.15 9.16 5.99
CA PRO A 43 18.19 8.61 6.86
C PRO A 43 18.53 7.17 6.46
N LYS A 44 19.83 6.79 6.50
CA LYS A 44 20.31 5.48 6.02
C LYS A 44 19.56 4.27 6.59
N LEU A 45 19.15 4.35 7.87
CA LEU A 45 18.40 3.29 8.54
C LEU A 45 16.95 3.17 8.02
N GLU A 46 16.40 4.23 7.44
CA GLU A 46 15.03 4.29 6.95
C GLU A 46 14.92 3.98 5.44
N VAL A 47 16.03 3.97 4.71
CA VAL A 47 16.07 3.66 3.26
C VAL A 47 15.36 2.33 2.91
N PRO A 48 15.49 1.22 3.67
CA PRO A 48 14.77 -0.01 3.37
C PRO A 48 13.24 0.14 3.35
N VAL A 49 12.69 1.13 4.07
CA VAL A 49 11.25 1.39 4.10
C VAL A 49 10.73 1.83 2.74
N ILE A 50 11.54 2.57 1.98
CA ILE A 50 11.19 3.00 0.61
C ILE A 50 10.85 1.78 -0.25
N PHE A 51 11.67 0.72 -0.16
CA PHE A 51 11.44 -0.52 -0.91
C PHE A 51 10.20 -1.25 -0.44
N ILE A 52 9.92 -1.27 0.87
CA ILE A 52 8.69 -1.87 1.43
C ILE A 52 7.45 -1.15 0.87
N CYS A 53 7.49 0.18 0.76
CA CYS A 53 6.40 0.97 0.20
C CYS A 53 6.15 0.72 -1.29
N LEU A 54 7.12 0.18 -2.04
CA LEU A 54 6.96 -0.14 -3.46
C LEU A 54 6.15 -1.42 -3.71
N PHE A 55 6.11 -2.38 -2.78
CA PHE A 55 5.42 -3.65 -3.02
C PHE A 55 3.94 -3.51 -3.41
N PRO A 56 3.10 -2.71 -2.71
CA PRO A 56 1.72 -2.51 -3.13
C PRO A 56 1.59 -1.88 -4.52
N TRP A 57 2.49 -0.97 -4.89
CA TRP A 57 2.52 -0.34 -6.21
C TRP A 57 2.90 -1.32 -7.31
N ILE A 58 3.89 -2.19 -7.08
CA ILE A 58 4.30 -3.24 -8.01
C ILE A 58 3.13 -4.22 -8.22
N ALA A 59 2.44 -4.61 -7.14
CA ALA A 59 1.27 -5.47 -7.23
C ALA A 59 0.12 -4.81 -8.00
N ASN A 60 -0.13 -3.52 -7.80
CA ASN A 60 -1.14 -2.75 -8.52
C ASN A 60 -0.80 -2.65 -10.02
N TRP A 61 0.45 -2.38 -10.36
CA TRP A 61 0.91 -2.36 -11.75
C TRP A 61 0.74 -3.74 -12.41
N ALA A 62 1.17 -4.82 -11.76
CA ALA A 62 1.03 -6.18 -12.27
C ALA A 62 -0.45 -6.58 -12.43
N LEU A 63 -1.32 -6.20 -11.48
CA LEU A 63 -2.76 -6.41 -11.57
C LEU A 63 -3.36 -5.66 -12.78
N SER A 64 -2.99 -4.40 -12.96
CA SER A 64 -3.47 -3.58 -14.09
C SER A 64 -3.05 -4.18 -15.42
N LEU A 65 -1.79 -4.62 -15.54
CA LEU A 65 -1.28 -5.27 -16.74
C LEU A 65 -2.05 -6.57 -17.02
N ALA A 66 -2.24 -7.43 -16.01
CA ALA A 66 -3.00 -8.66 -16.15
C ALA A 66 -4.45 -8.40 -16.59
N ASN A 67 -5.11 -7.42 -15.99
CA ASN A 67 -6.47 -7.04 -16.36
C ASN A 67 -6.58 -6.51 -17.80
N ASN A 68 -5.61 -5.70 -18.24
CA ASN A 68 -5.58 -5.17 -19.62
C ASN A 68 -5.43 -6.30 -20.64
N VAL A 69 -4.52 -7.25 -20.38
CA VAL A 69 -4.32 -8.42 -21.26
C VAL A 69 -5.58 -9.30 -21.32
N LEU A 70 -6.19 -9.59 -20.16
CA LEU A 70 -7.41 -10.38 -20.10
C LEU A 70 -8.58 -9.69 -20.77
N SER A 71 -8.71 -8.37 -20.60
CA SER A 71 -9.73 -7.57 -21.26
C SER A 71 -9.55 -7.56 -22.79
N ALA A 72 -8.32 -7.44 -23.29
CA ALA A 72 -8.02 -7.55 -24.70
C ALA A 72 -8.36 -8.93 -25.28
N ALA A 73 -8.28 -9.98 -24.47
CA ALA A 73 -8.72 -11.35 -24.80
C ALA A 73 -10.23 -11.56 -24.63
N GLY A 74 -11.00 -10.53 -24.31
CA GLY A 74 -12.46 -10.63 -24.13
C GLY A 74 -12.88 -11.33 -22.85
N THR A 75 -12.01 -11.43 -21.84
CA THR A 75 -12.28 -12.13 -20.57
C THR A 75 -11.86 -11.30 -19.37
N THR A 76 -12.08 -11.84 -18.16
CA THR A 76 -11.67 -11.22 -16.90
C THR A 76 -10.95 -12.24 -16.02
N GLY A 77 -10.15 -11.76 -15.05
CA GLY A 77 -9.46 -12.65 -14.11
C GLY A 77 -10.42 -13.50 -13.27
N GLN A 78 -11.62 -13.00 -13.01
CA GLN A 78 -12.67 -13.76 -12.30
C GLN A 78 -13.28 -14.84 -13.19
N ALA A 79 -13.53 -14.56 -14.48
CA ALA A 79 -14.08 -15.50 -15.43
C ALA A 79 -13.12 -16.66 -15.74
N VAL A 80 -11.81 -16.36 -15.89
CA VAL A 80 -10.77 -17.40 -16.08
C VAL A 80 -10.59 -18.24 -14.82
N GLY A 81 -10.76 -17.64 -13.65
CA GLY A 81 -10.63 -18.31 -12.36
C GLY A 81 -9.21 -18.30 -11.79
N ALA A 82 -9.13 -17.99 -10.50
CA ALA A 82 -7.86 -17.83 -9.79
C ALA A 82 -6.97 -19.09 -9.79
N LYS A 83 -7.58 -20.29 -9.79
CA LYS A 83 -6.83 -21.56 -9.83
C LYS A 83 -6.12 -21.77 -11.16
N VAL A 84 -6.80 -21.44 -12.28
CA VAL A 84 -6.23 -21.56 -13.63
C VAL A 84 -5.08 -20.59 -13.80
N LEU A 85 -5.25 -19.34 -13.36
CA LEU A 85 -4.21 -18.31 -13.40
C LEU A 85 -3.00 -18.69 -12.52
N ALA A 86 -3.24 -19.21 -11.31
CA ALA A 86 -2.19 -19.68 -10.41
C ALA A 86 -1.38 -20.85 -11.00
N ALA A 87 -2.02 -21.77 -11.72
CA ALA A 87 -1.33 -22.85 -12.43
C ALA A 87 -0.37 -22.33 -13.53
N LYS A 88 -0.57 -21.11 -14.00
CA LYS A 88 0.30 -20.40 -14.95
C LYS A 88 1.25 -19.39 -14.26
N GLY A 89 1.37 -19.46 -12.93
CA GLY A 89 2.25 -18.57 -12.14
C GLY A 89 1.67 -17.21 -11.83
N VAL A 90 0.41 -16.92 -12.17
CA VAL A 90 -0.25 -15.65 -11.90
C VAL A 90 -1.14 -15.76 -10.66
N TYR A 91 -0.64 -15.34 -9.51
CA TYR A 91 -1.39 -15.34 -8.23
C TYR A 91 -2.36 -14.15 -8.17
N TYR A 92 -3.38 -14.19 -9.05
CA TYR A 92 -4.30 -13.09 -9.31
C TYR A 92 -4.96 -12.53 -8.03
N ASN A 93 -5.46 -13.39 -7.14
CA ASN A 93 -6.06 -12.95 -5.88
C ASN A 93 -5.05 -12.21 -4.98
N GLY A 94 -3.79 -12.67 -4.93
CA GLY A 94 -2.73 -11.98 -4.21
C GLY A 94 -2.48 -10.57 -4.78
N LEU A 95 -2.45 -10.44 -6.11
CA LEU A 95 -2.31 -9.14 -6.77
C LEU A 95 -3.50 -8.22 -6.46
N VAL A 96 -4.73 -8.75 -6.47
CA VAL A 96 -5.95 -7.99 -6.12
C VAL A 96 -5.87 -7.48 -4.68
N HIS A 97 -5.50 -8.33 -3.73
CA HIS A 97 -5.46 -7.94 -2.32
C HIS A 97 -4.32 -6.97 -2.00
N LEU A 98 -3.16 -7.16 -2.62
CA LEU A 98 -2.00 -6.30 -2.36
C LEU A 98 -2.06 -5.00 -3.18
N GLY A 99 -2.55 -5.06 -4.41
CA GLY A 99 -2.59 -3.93 -5.34
C GLY A 99 -3.75 -2.96 -5.11
N ASN A 100 -4.90 -3.45 -4.61
CA ASN A 100 -6.03 -2.57 -4.36
C ASN A 100 -5.78 -1.69 -3.12
N GLY A 101 -5.96 -0.38 -3.32
CA GLY A 101 -5.63 0.62 -2.31
C GLY A 101 -4.12 0.82 -2.12
N ALA A 102 -3.29 0.53 -3.15
CA ALA A 102 -1.84 0.62 -3.10
C ALA A 102 -1.29 1.91 -2.48
N PRO A 103 -1.80 3.13 -2.78
CA PRO A 103 -1.30 4.35 -2.15
C PRO A 103 -1.42 4.34 -0.63
N ILE A 104 -2.59 3.90 -0.13
CA ILE A 104 -2.87 3.88 1.31
C ILE A 104 -2.13 2.71 1.97
N SER A 105 -2.09 1.54 1.33
CA SER A 105 -1.34 0.38 1.83
C SER A 105 0.15 0.70 1.95
N SER A 106 0.75 1.36 0.94
CA SER A 106 2.14 1.82 0.97
C SER A 106 2.42 2.76 2.13
N LEU A 107 1.52 3.73 2.36
CA LEU A 107 1.64 4.69 3.45
C LEU A 107 1.58 3.97 4.81
N MET A 108 0.62 3.06 5.00
CA MET A 108 0.49 2.31 6.25
C MET A 108 1.71 1.42 6.52
N TRP A 109 2.21 0.71 5.50
CA TRP A 109 3.42 -0.10 5.63
C TRP A 109 4.66 0.74 5.93
N GLY A 110 4.77 1.91 5.29
CA GLY A 110 5.83 2.87 5.56
C GLY A 110 5.80 3.37 7.00
N CYS A 111 4.63 3.79 7.50
CA CYS A 111 4.45 4.22 8.88
C CYS A 111 4.82 3.11 9.88
N LEU A 112 4.34 1.88 9.67
CA LEU A 112 4.66 0.74 10.52
C LEU A 112 6.17 0.48 10.57
N ALA A 113 6.83 0.46 9.41
CA ALA A 113 8.27 0.20 9.31
C ALA A 113 9.10 1.32 9.95
N ILE A 114 8.76 2.59 9.72
CA ILE A 114 9.45 3.74 10.33
C ILE A 114 9.29 3.74 11.85
N PHE A 115 8.08 3.52 12.38
CA PHE A 115 7.86 3.49 13.81
C PHE A 115 8.55 2.28 14.48
N ALA A 116 8.65 1.15 13.77
CA ALA A 116 9.42 0.00 14.22
C ALA A 116 10.92 0.32 14.30
N ILE A 117 11.50 0.93 13.27
CA ILE A 117 12.92 1.34 13.23
C ILE A 117 13.22 2.38 14.31
N LYS A 118 12.35 3.36 14.49
CA LYS A 118 12.49 4.41 15.49
C LYS A 118 12.18 3.96 16.92
N ASN A 119 11.90 2.67 17.12
CA ASN A 119 11.56 2.09 18.42
C ASN A 119 10.39 2.81 19.12
N GLN A 120 9.34 3.13 18.33
CA GLN A 120 8.13 3.81 18.81
C GLN A 120 6.92 2.85 18.81
N PRO A 121 6.87 1.85 19.71
CA PRO A 121 5.91 0.74 19.63
C PRO A 121 4.46 1.21 19.75
N VAL A 122 4.16 2.23 20.54
CA VAL A 122 2.79 2.77 20.66
C VAL A 122 2.30 3.37 19.36
N ARG A 123 3.14 4.15 18.66
CA ARG A 123 2.78 4.74 17.36
C ARG A 123 2.64 3.68 16.29
N ALA A 124 3.48 2.64 16.32
CA ALA A 124 3.36 1.50 15.42
C ALA A 124 2.04 0.73 15.67
N ALA A 125 1.65 0.51 16.92
CA ALA A 125 0.38 -0.14 17.27
C ALA A 125 -0.83 0.69 16.77
N ILE A 126 -0.81 2.01 16.93
CA ILE A 126 -1.86 2.90 16.43
C ILE A 126 -1.95 2.81 14.90
N ALA A 127 -0.83 2.87 14.19
CA ALA A 127 -0.80 2.74 12.75
C ALA A 127 -1.34 1.38 12.27
N ALA A 128 -1.02 0.29 12.99
CA ALA A 128 -1.55 -1.04 12.70
C ALA A 128 -3.08 -1.12 12.91
N VAL A 129 -3.61 -0.50 13.97
CA VAL A 129 -5.07 -0.43 14.21
C VAL A 129 -5.76 0.38 13.11
N ILE A 130 -5.20 1.50 12.68
CA ILE A 130 -5.73 2.29 11.56
C ILE A 130 -5.74 1.46 10.29
N ALA A 131 -4.65 0.74 9.97
CA ALA A 131 -4.58 -0.15 8.81
C ALA A 131 -5.63 -1.28 8.89
N ALA A 132 -5.87 -1.84 10.09
CA ALA A 132 -6.91 -2.84 10.31
C ALA A 132 -8.31 -2.27 10.03
N LEU A 133 -8.61 -1.05 10.49
CA LEU A 133 -9.88 -0.38 10.22
C LEU A 133 -10.07 -0.09 8.73
N LEU A 134 -9.05 0.45 8.05
CA LEU A 134 -9.09 0.69 6.60
C LEU A 134 -9.32 -0.61 5.81
N SER A 135 -8.71 -1.71 6.24
CA SER A 135 -8.91 -3.03 5.67
C SER A 135 -10.33 -3.56 5.96
N LEU A 136 -10.88 -3.30 7.15
CA LEU A 136 -12.24 -3.70 7.54
C LEU A 136 -13.31 -3.03 6.66
N PHE A 137 -13.10 -1.75 6.31
CA PHE A 137 -13.96 -1.01 5.39
C PHE A 137 -13.69 -1.32 3.92
N GLY A 138 -12.73 -2.19 3.61
CA GLY A 138 -12.39 -2.57 2.23
C GLY A 138 -11.77 -1.43 1.42
N ILE A 139 -11.23 -0.40 2.06
CA ILE A 139 -10.49 0.69 1.39
C ILE A 139 -9.14 0.18 0.89
N ILE A 140 -8.54 -0.74 1.65
CA ILE A 140 -7.32 -1.46 1.27
C ILE A 140 -7.57 -2.97 1.30
N HIS A 141 -6.82 -3.71 0.48
CA HIS A 141 -6.85 -5.18 0.42
C HIS A 141 -8.18 -5.80 -0.05
N ALA A 142 -9.10 -5.01 -0.60
CA ALA A 142 -10.37 -5.49 -1.15
C ALA A 142 -10.57 -5.02 -2.59
N GLY A 143 -11.34 -5.79 -3.38
CA GLY A 143 -11.68 -5.41 -4.77
C GLY A 143 -12.77 -4.34 -4.86
N THR A 144 -13.55 -4.18 -3.80
CA THR A 144 -14.64 -3.19 -3.70
C THR A 144 -14.71 -2.65 -2.29
N VAL A 145 -15.13 -1.40 -2.15
CA VAL A 145 -15.38 -0.80 -0.84
C VAL A 145 -16.64 -1.43 -0.23
N GLY A 146 -16.51 -1.96 1.00
CA GLY A 146 -17.63 -2.59 1.70
C GLY A 146 -17.20 -3.08 3.08
N PHE A 147 -18.16 -3.20 4.00
CA PHE A 147 -17.86 -3.61 5.38
C PHE A 147 -17.58 -5.10 5.49
N ALA A 148 -16.49 -5.44 6.17
CA ALA A 148 -16.12 -6.82 6.57
C ALA A 148 -16.09 -7.85 5.42
N GLN A 149 -15.52 -7.47 4.27
CA GLN A 149 -15.37 -8.36 3.12
C GLN A 149 -14.56 -9.62 3.49
N PRO A 150 -14.95 -10.81 3.01
CA PRO A 150 -14.26 -12.07 3.35
C PRO A 150 -12.76 -12.02 3.08
N ALA A 151 -12.37 -11.38 1.99
CA ALA A 151 -10.99 -11.26 1.55
C ALA A 151 -10.15 -10.34 2.45
N SER A 152 -10.72 -9.24 2.95
CA SER A 152 -10.02 -8.28 3.80
C SER A 152 -9.90 -8.73 5.26
N LYS A 153 -10.72 -9.67 5.72
CA LYS A 153 -10.70 -10.17 7.11
C LYS A 153 -9.33 -10.74 7.52
N GLN A 154 -8.66 -11.45 6.63
CA GLN A 154 -7.33 -12.01 6.91
C GLN A 154 -6.31 -10.90 7.20
N PHE A 155 -6.36 -9.81 6.43
CA PHE A 155 -5.49 -8.64 6.65
C PHE A 155 -5.84 -7.89 7.93
N VAL A 156 -7.14 -7.79 8.28
CA VAL A 156 -7.56 -7.22 9.57
C VAL A 156 -6.93 -7.98 10.74
N TYR A 157 -7.03 -9.32 10.74
CA TYR A 157 -6.40 -10.15 11.78
C TYR A 157 -4.88 -10.00 11.79
N ALA A 158 -4.24 -9.94 10.63
CA ALA A 158 -2.80 -9.74 10.52
C ALA A 158 -2.38 -8.40 11.15
N TYR A 159 -3.06 -7.31 10.82
CA TYR A 159 -2.77 -6.00 11.41
C TYR A 159 -3.04 -5.93 12.91
N LEU A 160 -4.10 -6.59 13.40
CA LEU A 160 -4.38 -6.67 14.84
C LEU A 160 -3.31 -7.48 15.58
N MET A 161 -2.81 -8.58 14.99
CA MET A 161 -1.67 -9.32 15.54
C MET A 161 -0.42 -8.44 15.59
N VAL A 162 -0.12 -7.70 14.55
CA VAL A 162 1.01 -6.76 14.52
C VAL A 162 0.85 -5.69 15.60
N ALA A 163 -0.35 -5.12 15.76
CA ALA A 163 -0.64 -4.17 16.85
C ALA A 163 -0.39 -4.78 18.22
N GLY A 164 -0.85 -6.02 18.45
CA GLY A 164 -0.63 -6.77 19.66
C GLY A 164 0.85 -6.99 19.97
N LEU A 165 1.65 -7.37 18.96
CA LEU A 165 3.10 -7.54 19.12
C LEU A 165 3.79 -6.23 19.54
N PHE A 166 3.42 -5.09 18.96
CA PHE A 166 3.97 -3.80 19.37
C PHE A 166 3.55 -3.37 20.77
N LEU A 167 2.33 -3.71 21.21
CA LEU A 167 1.88 -3.47 22.59
C LEU A 167 2.63 -4.35 23.60
N VAL A 168 2.86 -5.62 23.27
CA VAL A 168 3.69 -6.53 24.10
C VAL A 168 5.11 -5.98 24.21
N LYS A 169 5.70 -5.55 23.08
CA LYS A 169 7.02 -4.91 23.10
C LYS A 169 7.04 -3.68 24.02
N TYR A 170 6.04 -2.82 23.92
CA TYR A 170 5.92 -1.65 24.79
C TYR A 170 5.87 -2.03 26.28
N ALA A 171 5.07 -3.04 26.63
CA ALA A 171 4.98 -3.52 28.02
C ALA A 171 6.31 -4.06 28.54
N MET A 172 7.03 -4.82 27.70
CA MET A 172 8.36 -5.35 28.04
C MET A 172 9.40 -4.24 28.25
N ASP A 173 9.40 -3.24 27.34
CA ASP A 173 10.34 -2.12 27.44
C ASP A 173 10.08 -1.28 28.71
N ARG A 174 8.81 -1.10 29.07
CA ARG A 174 8.40 -0.41 30.30
C ARG A 174 8.81 -1.18 31.56
N SER A 175 8.62 -2.48 31.57
CA SER A 175 9.03 -3.34 32.72
C SER A 175 10.54 -3.29 32.93
N LYS A 176 11.35 -3.36 31.90
CA LYS A 176 12.81 -3.24 31.97
C LYS A 176 13.26 -1.89 32.56
N SER A 177 12.59 -0.82 32.14
CA SER A 177 12.89 0.53 32.62
C SER A 177 12.60 0.68 34.12
N GLN A 178 11.54 0.05 34.62
CA GLN A 178 11.21 0.06 36.05
C GLN A 178 12.26 -0.70 36.90
N VAL A 179 12.64 -1.91 36.51
CA VAL A 179 13.66 -2.71 37.17
C VAL A 179 15.00 -1.98 37.24
N SER A 180 15.43 -1.35 36.14
CA SER A 180 16.67 -0.58 36.11
C SER A 180 16.64 0.70 36.95
N SER A 181 15.46 1.29 37.19
CA SER A 181 15.32 2.44 38.09
C SER A 181 15.36 2.05 39.57
N GLU A 182 14.80 0.90 39.92
CA GLU A 182 14.86 0.35 41.29
C GLU A 182 16.28 -0.07 41.68
N GLU A 183 17.02 -0.69 40.73
CA GLU A 183 18.42 -1.11 40.96
C GLU A 183 19.38 0.08 41.19
N LYS A 184 19.09 1.23 40.57
CA LYS A 184 19.88 2.46 40.76
C LYS A 184 19.52 3.22 42.06
N ALA A 185 18.38 2.93 42.66
CA ALA A 185 17.89 3.58 43.86
C ALA A 185 18.25 2.81 45.15
N ALA A 186 18.66 1.55 45.02
CA ALA A 186 19.15 0.67 46.10
C ALA A 186 20.68 0.74 46.21
#